data_a3c2c8e46c516522cc1a5e7c1b4e6ef9
#
_entry.id   a3c2c8e46c516522cc1a5e7c1b4e6ef9
#
_cell.length_a   1.000
_cell.length_b   1.000
_cell.length_c   1.000
_cell.angle_alpha   90.00
_cell.angle_beta   90.00
_cell.angle_gamma   90.00
#
_symmetry.space_group_name_H-M   'P 1'
#
loop_
_entity.id
_entity.type
_entity.pdbx_description
1 polymer ?
#
loop_
_entity_poly.entity_id
_entity_poly.type
_entity_poly.pdbx_seq_one_letter_code
_entity_poly.pdbx_strand_id
1 'polypeptide(L)'
;MYARDRSLFAFACLLLTTLASGIATAHPWHRHRDGDHSRHDHADAIAEGASQPSPPTEPRFLLTVAAQPEWPADADIARAFEPFVELKAISCRSDDRYFFVESNGIPDHPLMVGIRAWQQQVPLPQKYVGDNAWRIPLEPVPASNPASTKNGFLRGAIALAVNGVPIFNPLNNRGEDAFLIGELDDYGGHCGRADDYHYHIAPVHLEKQVGKGMPIAYALDGYPIYGYTEPDGSKVTGLDWLNGHEDADGHYHYHATKAYPYLNGGFHGEVTERDGQVDPQPRAEPVRPSLQPLRGATIVGFTSPTPTSRRLTYEVGDRQGFVDYKLGGDGTLAFEYTDPSGKKTTETYTPRSQGQGGRGGPGPRGEGGPRGGGGPRNSARRGDGPPRPGDDRPPPPPEGPDDRQPPPSSSGRRAAARERAGATASSGAESLTVTSPAIGPDGNLPVEFTCDGAGVSPPVEWQAGPPGTKSYALTLWHQAPDQLKSYWVVYGIPGKSTNLSKNSSNVGTTGLNDKQRAEYDPMCSKGPGVKTYHITIYALSAEPNLPTREATRDALLDAIRDITLAEGTLTYTYERGAQR
;
A
#
# COMPACT_ATOMS: atom_id res chain seq x y z
N MET A 1 43.31 50.20 -2.90
CA MET A 1 44.01 50.88 -1.80
C MET A 1 43.66 50.15 -0.51
N TYR A 2 44.70 49.62 0.16
CA TYR A 2 44.78 49.00 1.48
C TYR A 2 43.97 47.71 1.71
N ALA A 3 44.52 46.55 1.72
CA ALA A 3 45.67 45.88 2.36
C ALA A 3 45.34 45.34 3.77
N ARG A 4 45.32 43.99 3.82
CA ARG A 4 45.95 43.04 4.78
C ARG A 4 45.73 43.26 6.29
N ASP A 5 45.25 42.20 7.00
CA ASP A 5 46.23 41.48 7.81
C ASP A 5 45.77 40.05 8.19
N ARG A 6 46.75 39.15 8.16
CA ARG A 6 46.70 37.75 8.61
C ARG A 6 47.18 37.70 10.05
N SER A 7 46.63 36.82 10.88
CA SER A 7 47.36 36.26 12.02
C SER A 7 46.98 34.80 12.26
N LEU A 8 47.91 33.91 12.00
CA LEU A 8 48.03 32.54 12.48
C LEU A 8 48.19 32.50 14.00
N PHE A 9 47.59 31.55 14.67
CA PHE A 9 48.17 30.93 15.88
C PHE A 9 47.98 29.43 15.84
N ALA A 10 49.10 28.72 15.73
CA ALA A 10 49.29 27.29 15.97
C ALA A 10 49.82 27.09 17.41
N PHE A 11 49.35 26.08 18.12
CA PHE A 11 50.02 25.35 19.22
C PHE A 11 49.37 23.98 19.30
N ALA A 12 50.00 22.96 18.88
CA ALA A 12 51.04 22.08 19.46
C ALA A 12 50.52 21.13 20.57
N CYS A 13 50.48 19.84 20.17
CA CYS A 13 50.65 18.57 20.88
C CYS A 13 50.89 18.58 22.39
N LEU A 14 50.19 17.66 23.10
CA LEU A 14 50.88 16.75 24.02
C LEU A 14 50.14 15.41 24.14
N LEU A 15 50.79 14.31 23.76
CA LEU A 15 50.51 12.92 24.09
C LEU A 15 50.77 12.70 25.60
N LEU A 16 49.93 11.88 26.24
CA LEU A 16 50.34 11.06 27.38
C LEU A 16 49.57 9.75 27.40
N THR A 17 50.29 8.71 27.09
CA THR A 17 49.98 7.30 27.31
C THR A 17 50.19 6.92 28.79
N THR A 18 49.26 6.18 29.40
CA THR A 18 49.60 5.26 30.49
C THR A 18 48.72 4.02 30.42
N LEU A 19 49.42 2.91 30.20
CA LEU A 19 48.95 1.55 30.51
C LEU A 19 48.92 1.36 32.04
N ALA A 20 47.93 0.64 32.54
CA ALA A 20 48.15 -0.28 33.68
C ALA A 20 47.08 -1.38 33.70
N SER A 21 47.64 -2.55 33.79
CA SER A 21 47.02 -3.89 33.85
C SER A 21 46.55 -4.25 35.27
N GLY A 22 45.66 -5.24 35.33
CA GLY A 22 45.65 -6.22 36.44
C GLY A 22 44.47 -6.07 37.40
N ILE A 23 43.78 -7.03 37.76
CA ILE A 23 43.85 -8.37 38.27
C ILE A 23 42.49 -8.72 38.86
N ALA A 24 42.05 -9.92 38.57
CA ALA A 24 40.87 -10.58 39.14
C ALA A 24 41.03 -10.88 40.63
N THR A 25 39.93 -10.86 41.39
CA THR A 25 39.82 -11.73 42.59
C THR A 25 38.37 -12.18 42.77
N ALA A 26 38.25 -13.46 43.06
CA ALA A 26 37.05 -14.24 43.32
C ALA A 26 36.81 -14.41 44.82
N HIS A 27 35.51 -14.63 45.17
CA HIS A 27 34.95 -15.40 46.28
C HIS A 27 34.98 -14.85 47.73
N PRO A 28 34.22 -15.42 48.70
CA PRO A 28 33.19 -16.50 48.67
C PRO A 28 31.95 -16.33 49.59
N TRP A 29 30.97 -17.23 49.38
CA TRP A 29 30.06 -17.94 50.30
C TRP A 29 29.53 -17.31 51.61
N HIS A 30 28.18 -17.44 51.82
CA HIS A 30 27.61 -18.05 53.04
C HIS A 30 26.21 -18.65 52.79
N ARG A 31 26.09 -19.89 53.30
CA ARG A 31 24.86 -20.71 53.46
C ARG A 31 24.14 -20.39 54.78
N HIS A 32 22.82 -20.63 54.80
CA HIS A 32 22.05 -21.32 55.85
C HIS A 32 20.68 -21.65 55.22
N ARG A 33 20.26 -22.88 55.10
CA ARG A 33 19.66 -23.94 55.91
C ARG A 33 18.56 -23.41 56.82
N ASP A 34 17.29 -23.93 56.80
CA ASP A 34 16.73 -25.25 57.00
C ASP A 34 15.18 -25.23 56.90
N GLY A 35 14.54 -26.42 56.64
CA GLY A 35 13.22 -26.83 57.08
C GLY A 35 12.17 -27.08 56.00
N ASP A 36 12.04 -28.18 55.40
CA ASP A 36 11.51 -29.55 55.63
C ASP A 36 9.96 -29.63 55.59
N HIS A 37 9.50 -30.61 54.84
CA HIS A 37 8.29 -31.46 54.77
C HIS A 37 7.43 -31.30 53.52
N SER A 38 7.41 -32.21 52.69
CA SER A 38 6.95 -33.59 52.47
C SER A 38 6.21 -33.75 51.15
N ARG A 39 6.75 -34.64 50.36
CA ARG A 39 6.18 -35.67 49.45
C ARG A 39 4.87 -35.41 48.72
N HIS A 40 4.93 -35.40 47.37
CA HIS A 40 4.37 -36.50 46.60
C HIS A 40 5.10 -36.59 45.23
N ASP A 41 5.49 -37.81 44.95
CA ASP A 41 6.10 -38.26 43.69
C ASP A 41 5.15 -38.06 42.51
N HIS A 42 5.67 -37.57 41.40
CA HIS A 42 5.47 -38.14 40.07
C HIS A 42 6.64 -37.72 39.19
N ALA A 43 7.34 -38.74 38.70
CA ALA A 43 8.33 -38.65 37.66
C ALA A 43 7.71 -38.06 36.39
N ASP A 44 8.42 -37.14 35.71
CA ASP A 44 8.50 -37.24 34.28
C ASP A 44 9.57 -36.33 33.69
N ALA A 45 10.41 -37.03 32.94
CA ALA A 45 11.06 -36.69 31.69
C ALA A 45 11.61 -35.28 31.49
N ILE A 46 12.91 -35.24 31.56
CA ILE A 46 13.80 -34.26 30.95
C ILE A 46 13.44 -34.15 29.45
N ALA A 47 12.84 -33.07 29.03
CA ALA A 47 12.80 -32.67 27.63
C ALA A 47 14.03 -31.81 27.38
N GLU A 48 14.98 -32.39 26.69
CA GLU A 48 16.11 -31.71 26.04
C GLU A 48 15.61 -30.58 25.16
N GLY A 49 16.26 -29.43 25.28
CA GLY A 49 15.98 -28.25 24.46
C GLY A 49 16.07 -28.56 22.97
N ALA A 50 14.96 -28.67 22.34
CA ALA A 50 14.88 -28.63 20.90
C ALA A 50 15.24 -27.21 20.46
N SER A 51 16.44 -27.02 19.97
CA SER A 51 16.82 -25.88 19.14
C SER A 51 15.79 -25.78 18.01
N GLN A 52 15.09 -24.66 17.92
CA GLN A 52 14.23 -24.38 16.77
C GLN A 52 15.04 -24.53 15.49
N PRO A 53 14.57 -25.27 14.50
CA PRO A 53 15.25 -25.34 13.22
C PRO A 53 15.27 -23.94 12.63
N SER A 54 16.45 -23.48 12.22
CA SER A 54 16.59 -22.28 11.39
C SER A 54 15.61 -22.37 10.22
N PRO A 55 14.94 -21.28 9.83
CA PRO A 55 14.02 -21.31 8.69
C PRO A 55 14.78 -21.88 7.48
N PRO A 56 14.15 -22.76 6.69
CA PRO A 56 14.80 -23.35 5.54
C PRO A 56 15.27 -22.22 4.61
N THR A 57 16.54 -22.25 4.25
CA THR A 57 17.12 -21.33 3.26
C THR A 57 16.38 -21.57 1.95
N GLU A 58 15.54 -20.64 1.56
CA GLU A 58 14.78 -20.72 0.30
C GLU A 58 15.75 -20.94 -0.87
N PRO A 59 15.46 -21.87 -1.76
CA PRO A 59 16.27 -22.06 -2.94
C PRO A 59 16.09 -20.87 -3.86
N ARG A 60 17.15 -20.11 -4.01
CA ARG A 60 17.20 -18.97 -4.91
C ARG A 60 17.10 -19.48 -6.34
N PHE A 61 16.16 -18.93 -7.10
CA PHE A 61 16.17 -19.11 -8.54
C PHE A 61 17.44 -18.47 -9.10
N LEU A 62 18.42 -19.31 -9.43
CA LEU A 62 19.62 -18.84 -10.11
C LEU A 62 19.20 -18.35 -11.49
N LEU A 63 19.15 -17.05 -11.70
CA LEU A 63 19.26 -16.48 -13.03
C LEU A 63 20.64 -16.89 -13.55
N THR A 64 20.70 -17.41 -14.77
CA THR A 64 21.99 -17.67 -15.43
C THR A 64 22.61 -16.32 -15.73
N VAL A 65 23.44 -15.84 -14.83
CA VAL A 65 24.04 -14.51 -14.92
C VAL A 65 25.11 -14.56 -16.02
N ALA A 66 24.92 -13.77 -17.06
CA ALA A 66 25.99 -13.39 -17.97
C ALA A 66 27.09 -12.66 -17.15
N ALA A 67 28.36 -12.74 -17.58
CA ALA A 67 29.47 -12.08 -16.91
C ALA A 67 29.10 -10.65 -16.50
N GLN A 68 29.30 -10.34 -15.21
CA GLN A 68 28.96 -9.04 -14.63
C GLN A 68 29.72 -7.93 -15.35
N PRO A 69 29.06 -6.88 -15.85
CA PRO A 69 29.78 -5.70 -16.30
C PRO A 69 30.44 -5.02 -15.10
N GLU A 70 31.66 -4.54 -15.25
CA GLU A 70 32.29 -3.65 -14.28
C GLU A 70 31.54 -2.32 -14.30
N TRP A 71 30.74 -2.05 -13.27
CA TRP A 71 30.17 -0.72 -13.10
C TRP A 71 31.11 0.22 -12.35
N PRO A 72 30.93 1.54 -12.51
CA PRO A 72 31.68 2.50 -11.73
C PRO A 72 31.45 2.23 -10.24
N ALA A 73 32.53 2.00 -9.50
CA ALA A 73 32.51 1.71 -8.06
C ALA A 73 31.84 2.79 -7.19
N ASP A 74 31.56 3.94 -7.78
CA ASP A 74 31.14 5.19 -7.11
C ASP A 74 29.67 5.54 -7.35
N ALA A 75 28.91 4.74 -8.11
CA ALA A 75 27.50 5.03 -8.31
C ALA A 75 26.70 4.67 -7.06
N ASP A 76 26.17 5.67 -6.36
CA ASP A 76 25.38 5.49 -5.13
C ASP A 76 24.21 4.51 -5.31
N ILE A 77 23.60 4.51 -6.49
CA ILE A 77 22.55 3.56 -6.84
C ILE A 77 23.05 2.10 -6.81
N ALA A 78 24.25 1.82 -7.37
CA ALA A 78 24.80 0.46 -7.42
C ALA A 78 25.02 -0.12 -6.02
N ARG A 79 25.48 0.70 -5.08
CA ARG A 79 25.72 0.30 -3.68
C ARG A 79 24.45 -0.18 -2.96
N ALA A 80 23.30 0.45 -3.26
CA ALA A 80 22.03 0.05 -2.67
C ALA A 80 21.58 -1.36 -3.13
N PHE A 81 21.92 -1.75 -4.36
CA PHE A 81 21.58 -3.06 -4.92
C PHE A 81 22.65 -4.15 -4.66
N GLU A 82 23.87 -3.77 -4.29
CA GLU A 82 25.02 -4.68 -4.11
C GLU A 82 24.72 -5.91 -3.24
N PRO A 83 24.07 -5.80 -2.04
CA PRO A 83 23.77 -6.96 -1.21
C PRO A 83 22.92 -8.02 -1.93
N PHE A 84 22.03 -7.62 -2.82
CA PHE A 84 21.15 -8.53 -3.56
C PHE A 84 21.82 -9.10 -4.81
N VAL A 85 22.80 -8.39 -5.39
CA VAL A 85 23.68 -8.92 -6.44
C VAL A 85 24.59 -10.00 -5.89
N GLU A 86 25.24 -9.77 -4.74
CA GLU A 86 26.07 -10.77 -4.05
C GLU A 86 25.28 -12.03 -3.72
N LEU A 87 24.05 -11.88 -3.31
CA LEU A 87 23.10 -12.97 -3.04
C LEU A 87 22.60 -13.65 -4.32
N LYS A 88 22.97 -13.17 -5.51
CA LYS A 88 22.46 -13.65 -6.82
C LYS A 88 20.95 -13.62 -6.96
N ALA A 89 20.29 -12.74 -6.23
CA ALA A 89 18.86 -12.52 -6.32
C ALA A 89 18.49 -11.67 -7.55
N ILE A 90 19.40 -10.76 -7.91
CA ILE A 90 19.28 -9.84 -9.05
C ILE A 90 20.59 -9.78 -9.81
N SER A 91 20.57 -9.22 -11.02
CA SER A 91 21.76 -8.71 -11.70
C SER A 91 21.52 -7.29 -12.19
N CYS A 92 22.59 -6.48 -12.22
CA CYS A 92 22.50 -5.08 -12.58
C CYS A 92 23.50 -4.76 -13.69
N ARG A 93 23.18 -3.76 -14.49
CA ARG A 93 24.06 -3.14 -15.49
C ARG A 93 23.64 -1.69 -15.68
N SER A 94 24.50 -0.86 -16.24
CA SER A 94 24.17 0.52 -16.62
C SER A 94 24.57 0.82 -18.05
N ASP A 95 23.94 1.81 -18.64
CA ASP A 95 24.40 2.54 -19.81
C ASP A 95 24.62 4.02 -19.44
N ASP A 96 24.68 4.90 -20.40
CA ASP A 96 24.87 6.35 -20.20
C ASP A 96 23.64 7.08 -19.62
N ARG A 97 22.48 6.42 -19.52
CA ARG A 97 21.21 7.02 -19.11
C ARG A 97 20.50 6.30 -17.98
N TYR A 98 20.64 4.98 -17.91
CA TYR A 98 19.84 4.14 -17.03
C TYR A 98 20.68 3.12 -16.27
N PHE A 99 20.28 2.90 -15.03
CA PHE A 99 20.64 1.73 -14.24
C PHE A 99 19.59 0.65 -14.47
N PHE A 100 19.99 -0.52 -14.96
CA PHE A 100 19.11 -1.64 -15.24
C PHE A 100 19.22 -2.69 -14.15
N VAL A 101 18.06 -3.20 -13.72
CA VAL A 101 17.96 -4.28 -12.74
C VAL A 101 17.20 -5.44 -13.37
N GLU A 102 17.85 -6.59 -13.45
CA GLU A 102 17.24 -7.85 -13.84
C GLU A 102 16.86 -8.65 -12.60
N SER A 103 15.63 -9.17 -12.56
CA SER A 103 15.12 -9.95 -11.44
C SER A 103 14.04 -10.93 -11.86
N ASN A 104 13.67 -11.82 -10.96
CA ASN A 104 12.49 -12.66 -11.13
C ASN A 104 11.26 -12.16 -10.33
N GLY A 105 11.40 -11.05 -9.60
CA GLY A 105 10.34 -10.45 -8.79
C GLY A 105 9.93 -11.26 -7.56
N ILE A 106 10.71 -12.28 -7.15
CA ILE A 106 10.43 -13.10 -5.96
C ILE A 106 11.41 -12.74 -4.84
N PRO A 107 10.93 -12.15 -3.73
CA PRO A 107 11.77 -11.87 -2.57
C PRO A 107 12.06 -13.13 -1.74
N ASP A 108 12.96 -13.00 -0.77
CA ASP A 108 13.44 -14.08 0.11
C ASP A 108 12.74 -14.11 1.49
N HIS A 109 11.62 -13.43 1.65
CA HIS A 109 10.78 -13.46 2.86
C HIS A 109 9.52 -14.32 2.66
N PRO A 110 8.78 -14.67 3.72
CA PRO A 110 7.46 -15.30 3.61
C PRO A 110 6.51 -14.46 2.75
N LEU A 111 5.80 -15.12 1.82
CA LEU A 111 4.96 -14.48 0.82
C LEU A 111 3.48 -14.71 1.09
N MET A 112 2.65 -13.73 0.80
CA MET A 112 1.20 -13.82 0.79
C MET A 112 0.51 -14.06 2.14
N VAL A 113 1.23 -14.35 3.22
CA VAL A 113 0.65 -14.69 4.54
C VAL A 113 -0.06 -13.48 5.15
N GLY A 114 -1.28 -13.67 5.65
CA GLY A 114 -2.11 -12.62 6.23
C GLY A 114 -3.15 -12.02 5.27
N ILE A 115 -3.07 -12.29 3.97
CA ILE A 115 -3.99 -11.76 2.96
C ILE A 115 -5.41 -12.34 3.16
N ARG A 116 -6.42 -11.46 3.15
CA ARG A 116 -7.85 -11.78 3.31
C ARG A 116 -8.68 -11.48 2.05
N ALA A 117 -8.23 -10.55 1.23
CA ALA A 117 -8.89 -10.20 -0.05
C ALA A 117 -8.15 -10.88 -1.22
N TRP A 118 -8.22 -12.22 -1.27
CA TRP A 118 -7.43 -13.04 -2.19
C TRP A 118 -8.20 -13.43 -3.45
N GLN A 119 -7.59 -13.21 -4.62
CA GLN A 119 -8.14 -13.63 -5.94
C GLN A 119 -7.46 -14.90 -6.47
N GLN A 120 -6.95 -15.73 -5.57
CA GLN A 120 -6.32 -17.02 -5.83
C GLN A 120 -5.01 -16.95 -6.65
N GLN A 121 -4.33 -15.79 -6.60
CA GLN A 121 -2.98 -15.66 -7.15
C GLN A 121 -1.96 -16.38 -6.24
N VAL A 122 -0.83 -16.78 -6.84
CA VAL A 122 0.31 -17.36 -6.15
C VAL A 122 1.61 -16.73 -6.68
N PRO A 123 2.69 -16.63 -5.89
CA PRO A 123 3.94 -16.07 -6.37
C PRO A 123 4.59 -16.92 -7.46
N LEU A 124 4.67 -16.40 -8.69
CA LEU A 124 5.38 -17.01 -9.79
C LEU A 124 6.54 -16.13 -10.26
N PRO A 125 7.72 -16.71 -10.54
CA PRO A 125 8.84 -15.95 -11.09
C PRO A 125 8.49 -15.30 -12.41
N GLN A 126 8.83 -14.03 -12.55
CA GLN A 126 8.68 -13.24 -13.76
C GLN A 126 10.02 -13.15 -14.52
N LYS A 127 9.98 -12.76 -15.79
CA LYS A 127 11.17 -12.60 -16.61
C LYS A 127 11.50 -11.12 -16.81
N TYR A 128 11.92 -10.44 -15.76
CA TYR A 128 12.38 -9.06 -15.84
C TYR A 128 13.86 -9.04 -16.24
N VAL A 129 14.16 -9.47 -17.47
CA VAL A 129 15.53 -9.63 -17.98
C VAL A 129 15.68 -9.10 -19.42
N GLY A 130 16.88 -8.75 -19.82
CA GLY A 130 17.19 -8.23 -21.14
C GLY A 130 16.44 -6.93 -21.43
N ASP A 131 15.69 -6.88 -22.52
CA ASP A 131 14.89 -5.70 -22.90
C ASP A 131 13.69 -5.48 -21.95
N ASN A 132 13.31 -6.50 -21.18
CA ASN A 132 12.28 -6.45 -20.16
C ASN A 132 12.84 -6.21 -18.75
N ALA A 133 14.08 -5.74 -18.59
CA ALA A 133 14.68 -5.35 -17.32
C ALA A 133 14.09 -4.04 -16.80
N TRP A 134 14.06 -3.88 -15.48
CA TRP A 134 13.76 -2.60 -14.84
C TRP A 134 14.81 -1.58 -15.19
N ARG A 135 14.41 -0.32 -15.39
CA ARG A 135 15.33 0.78 -15.69
C ARG A 135 15.03 1.97 -14.79
N ILE A 136 16.08 2.52 -14.18
CA ILE A 136 16.04 3.67 -13.28
C ILE A 136 16.91 4.75 -13.91
N PRO A 137 16.42 5.98 -14.13
CA PRO A 137 17.24 7.09 -14.62
C PRO A 137 18.46 7.34 -13.71
N LEU A 138 19.66 7.46 -14.28
CA LEU A 138 20.88 7.81 -13.54
C LEU A 138 20.93 9.29 -13.19
N GLU A 139 20.38 10.13 -14.06
CA GLU A 139 20.31 11.59 -13.91
C GLU A 139 18.83 11.99 -13.95
N PRO A 140 18.12 11.97 -12.79
CA PRO A 140 16.72 12.37 -12.74
C PRO A 140 16.55 13.86 -13.04
N VAL A 141 15.55 14.19 -13.85
CA VAL A 141 15.22 15.57 -14.23
C VAL A 141 13.98 16.02 -13.48
N PRO A 142 14.05 17.11 -12.69
CA PRO A 142 12.88 17.63 -11.99
C PRO A 142 11.76 18.00 -12.98
N ALA A 143 10.55 17.53 -12.74
CA ALA A 143 9.40 17.81 -13.58
C ALA A 143 8.88 19.23 -13.34
N SER A 144 8.61 19.98 -14.40
CA SER A 144 7.97 21.29 -14.29
C SER A 144 6.54 21.23 -13.70
N ASN A 145 5.89 20.07 -13.80
CA ASN A 145 4.59 19.78 -13.22
C ASN A 145 4.58 18.34 -12.68
N PRO A 146 5.01 18.13 -11.42
CA PRO A 146 5.10 16.81 -10.81
C PRO A 146 3.78 16.03 -10.83
N ALA A 147 3.85 14.74 -11.17
CA ALA A 147 2.68 13.89 -11.34
C ALA A 147 2.30 13.16 -10.05
N SER A 148 1.00 13.13 -9.70
CA SER A 148 0.51 12.46 -8.50
C SER A 148 0.08 11.02 -8.77
N THR A 149 0.46 10.10 -7.86
CA THR A 149 -0.02 8.71 -7.88
C THR A 149 -1.44 8.58 -7.32
N LYS A 150 -1.99 9.61 -6.68
CA LYS A 150 -3.33 9.57 -6.09
C LYS A 150 -4.45 9.32 -7.10
N ASN A 151 -4.33 9.87 -8.29
CA ASN A 151 -5.35 9.79 -9.34
C ASN A 151 -4.81 9.21 -10.66
N GLY A 152 -3.55 8.79 -10.70
CA GLY A 152 -2.86 8.23 -11.85
C GLY A 152 -2.00 7.03 -11.46
N PHE A 153 -1.38 6.39 -12.43
CA PHE A 153 -0.44 5.30 -12.22
C PHE A 153 -1.01 4.12 -11.40
N LEU A 154 -2.30 3.84 -11.54
CA LEU A 154 -2.98 2.74 -10.84
C LEU A 154 -2.67 1.35 -11.46
N ARG A 155 -1.80 1.31 -12.44
CA ARG A 155 -1.32 0.10 -13.13
C ARG A 155 0.19 0.10 -13.15
N GLY A 156 0.79 -1.08 -12.96
CA GLY A 156 2.24 -1.22 -12.95
C GLY A 156 2.93 -0.55 -11.77
N ALA A 157 4.26 -0.56 -11.81
CA ALA A 157 5.10 -0.05 -10.74
C ALA A 157 5.24 1.47 -10.78
N ILE A 158 5.45 2.05 -9.59
CA ILE A 158 5.86 3.45 -9.39
C ILE A 158 7.30 3.53 -8.86
N ALA A 159 7.82 2.42 -8.33
CA ALA A 159 9.19 2.30 -7.83
C ALA A 159 9.69 0.87 -7.96
N LEU A 160 10.99 0.67 -7.77
CA LEU A 160 11.66 -0.62 -7.70
C LEU A 160 12.39 -0.73 -6.36
N ALA A 161 12.09 -1.77 -5.59
CA ALA A 161 12.82 -2.09 -4.38
C ALA A 161 14.21 -2.62 -4.71
N VAL A 162 15.18 -2.40 -3.82
CA VAL A 162 16.58 -2.79 -4.05
C VAL A 162 16.80 -4.31 -4.15
N ASN A 163 15.83 -5.12 -3.71
CA ASN A 163 15.81 -6.57 -3.93
C ASN A 163 15.22 -6.98 -5.29
N GLY A 164 14.95 -6.03 -6.19
CA GLY A 164 14.44 -6.28 -7.53
C GLY A 164 12.94 -6.58 -7.62
N VAL A 165 12.19 -6.37 -6.54
CA VAL A 165 10.74 -6.51 -6.50
C VAL A 165 10.09 -5.17 -6.85
N PRO A 166 9.16 -5.10 -7.82
CA PRO A 166 8.47 -3.86 -8.14
C PRO A 166 7.58 -3.38 -6.98
N ILE A 167 7.43 -2.06 -6.89
CA ILE A 167 6.51 -1.43 -5.94
C ILE A 167 5.43 -0.73 -6.74
N PHE A 168 4.19 -1.16 -6.57
CA PHE A 168 3.03 -0.58 -7.24
C PHE A 168 2.44 0.57 -6.40
N ASN A 169 1.53 1.29 -7.01
CA ASN A 169 0.77 2.32 -6.33
C ASN A 169 0.08 1.76 -5.07
N PRO A 170 0.13 2.44 -3.91
CA PRO A 170 -0.61 2.03 -2.71
C PRO A 170 -2.10 1.79 -2.94
N LEU A 171 -2.67 2.46 -3.93
CA LEU A 171 -4.04 2.20 -4.37
C LEU A 171 -4.05 1.10 -5.43
N ASN A 172 -4.98 0.16 -5.29
CA ASN A 172 -5.23 -0.83 -6.31
C ASN A 172 -5.90 -0.21 -7.57
N ASN A 173 -6.13 -0.99 -8.61
CA ASN A 173 -6.74 -0.52 -9.86
C ASN A 173 -8.21 -0.03 -9.73
N ARG A 174 -8.82 -0.18 -8.54
CA ARG A 174 -10.14 0.37 -8.19
C ARG A 174 -10.02 1.69 -7.43
N GLY A 175 -8.79 2.12 -7.12
CA GLY A 175 -8.50 3.28 -6.31
C GLY A 175 -8.74 3.07 -4.82
N GLU A 176 -8.75 1.82 -4.34
CA GLU A 176 -8.86 1.45 -2.93
C GLU A 176 -7.46 1.24 -2.37
N ASP A 177 -7.24 1.60 -1.11
CA ASP A 177 -5.98 1.38 -0.40
C ASP A 177 -5.77 -0.12 -0.14
N ALA A 178 -4.79 -0.72 -0.83
CA ALA A 178 -4.54 -2.16 -0.80
C ALA A 178 -4.17 -2.66 0.61
N PHE A 179 -3.45 -1.84 1.40
CA PHE A 179 -3.09 -2.17 2.77
C PHE A 179 -4.32 -2.23 3.68
N LEU A 180 -5.20 -1.23 3.60
CA LEU A 180 -6.35 -1.12 4.47
C LEU A 180 -7.42 -2.18 4.21
N ILE A 181 -7.61 -2.58 2.95
CA ILE A 181 -8.61 -3.58 2.59
C ILE A 181 -8.14 -5.03 2.76
N GLY A 182 -6.87 -5.24 3.20
CA GLY A 182 -6.32 -6.55 3.50
C GLY A 182 -5.91 -7.38 2.28
N GLU A 183 -5.47 -6.69 1.22
CA GLU A 183 -4.87 -7.31 0.02
C GLU A 183 -3.38 -7.63 0.21
N LEU A 184 -2.72 -7.08 1.26
CA LEU A 184 -1.28 -7.20 1.44
C LEU A 184 -0.91 -8.19 2.56
N ASP A 185 0.23 -8.82 2.39
CA ASP A 185 0.88 -9.65 3.40
C ASP A 185 1.65 -8.82 4.45
N ASP A 186 2.30 -9.48 5.39
CA ASP A 186 3.05 -8.84 6.48
C ASP A 186 4.25 -8.00 5.99
N TYR A 187 4.66 -8.17 4.74
CA TYR A 187 5.76 -7.43 4.10
C TYR A 187 5.28 -6.32 3.16
N GLY A 188 3.96 -6.16 3.06
CA GLY A 188 3.34 -5.09 2.29
C GLY A 188 3.20 -5.37 0.81
N GLY A 189 3.19 -6.64 0.43
CA GLY A 189 3.04 -7.07 -0.95
C GLY A 189 1.95 -8.11 -1.17
N HIS A 190 1.66 -8.37 -2.42
CA HIS A 190 0.80 -9.46 -2.89
C HIS A 190 1.09 -9.81 -4.35
N CYS A 191 0.37 -10.80 -4.90
CA CYS A 191 0.47 -11.13 -6.31
C CYS A 191 -0.62 -10.46 -7.14
N GLY A 192 -0.23 -9.90 -8.29
CA GLY A 192 -1.12 -9.38 -9.31
C GLY A 192 -1.76 -10.46 -10.19
N ARG A 193 -2.43 -10.03 -11.27
CA ARG A 193 -3.15 -10.93 -12.18
C ARG A 193 -2.27 -11.88 -12.99
N ALA A 194 -0.99 -11.55 -13.11
CA ALA A 194 0.00 -12.39 -13.74
C ALA A 194 0.74 -13.30 -12.75
N ASP A 195 0.22 -13.44 -11.52
CA ASP A 195 0.89 -14.12 -10.42
C ASP A 195 2.25 -13.46 -10.08
N ASP A 196 2.38 -12.18 -10.40
CA ASP A 196 3.54 -11.32 -10.22
C ASP A 196 3.51 -10.70 -8.82
N TYR A 197 4.44 -11.11 -7.95
CA TYR A 197 4.54 -10.51 -6.63
C TYR A 197 5.06 -9.07 -6.71
N HIS A 198 4.45 -8.15 -5.97
CA HIS A 198 4.86 -6.76 -5.87
C HIS A 198 4.44 -6.15 -4.52
N TYR A 199 5.17 -5.12 -4.09
CA TYR A 199 4.82 -4.33 -2.91
C TYR A 199 3.81 -3.23 -3.28
N HIS A 200 3.07 -2.75 -2.27
CA HIS A 200 2.22 -1.55 -2.32
C HIS A 200 2.59 -0.52 -1.24
N ILE A 201 3.44 -0.90 -0.30
CA ILE A 201 4.01 -0.02 0.73
C ILE A 201 5.53 -0.16 0.72
N ALA A 202 6.22 0.79 1.34
CA ALA A 202 7.67 0.78 1.40
C ALA A 202 8.22 -0.47 2.10
N PRO A 203 9.12 -1.24 1.48
CA PRO A 203 9.68 -2.46 2.05
C PRO A 203 10.78 -2.17 3.08
N VAL A 204 10.43 -1.51 4.18
CA VAL A 204 11.36 -1.04 5.23
C VAL A 204 12.17 -2.16 5.90
N HIS A 205 11.73 -3.41 5.79
CA HIS A 205 12.49 -4.56 6.26
C HIS A 205 13.85 -4.72 5.55
N LEU A 206 14.00 -4.16 4.34
CA LEU A 206 15.23 -4.19 3.56
C LEU A 206 16.36 -3.35 4.17
N GLU A 207 16.06 -2.38 5.04
CA GLU A 207 17.09 -1.61 5.76
C GLU A 207 18.09 -2.50 6.51
N LYS A 208 17.65 -3.68 6.97
CA LYS A 208 18.53 -4.65 7.64
C LYS A 208 19.59 -5.26 6.72
N GLN A 209 19.31 -5.29 5.42
CA GLN A 209 20.17 -5.90 4.40
C GLN A 209 21.08 -4.86 3.74
N VAL A 210 20.53 -3.70 3.39
CA VAL A 210 21.31 -2.63 2.75
C VAL A 210 22.13 -1.79 3.74
N GLY A 211 21.73 -1.79 5.02
CA GLY A 211 22.38 -0.97 6.05
C GLY A 211 21.69 0.38 6.25
N LYS A 212 21.99 1.01 7.39
CA LYS A 212 21.45 2.33 7.73
C LYS A 212 21.94 3.40 6.76
N GLY A 213 21.06 4.32 6.43
CA GLY A 213 21.38 5.44 5.55
C GLY A 213 21.44 5.09 4.06
N MET A 214 21.09 3.84 3.71
CA MET A 214 20.99 3.42 2.33
C MET A 214 19.53 3.45 1.86
N PRO A 215 19.27 3.77 0.58
CA PRO A 215 17.94 3.65 0.01
C PRO A 215 17.42 2.21 0.05
N ILE A 216 16.13 2.04 0.29
CA ILE A 216 15.44 0.74 0.24
C ILE A 216 14.76 0.49 -1.12
N ALA A 217 14.60 1.55 -1.90
CA ALA A 217 14.00 1.53 -3.24
C ALA A 217 14.42 2.76 -4.03
N TYR A 218 14.11 2.75 -5.33
CA TYR A 218 14.19 3.90 -6.21
C TYR A 218 12.85 4.08 -6.91
N ALA A 219 12.33 5.30 -6.93
CA ALA A 219 11.17 5.65 -7.75
C ALA A 219 11.54 5.59 -9.24
N LEU A 220 10.56 5.36 -10.12
CA LEU A 220 10.85 5.20 -11.54
C LEU A 220 11.21 6.53 -12.25
N ASP A 221 11.18 7.64 -11.52
CA ASP A 221 11.75 8.92 -11.95
C ASP A 221 13.24 9.08 -11.63
N GLY A 222 13.85 8.10 -10.91
CA GLY A 222 15.27 8.04 -10.60
C GLY A 222 15.64 8.46 -9.17
N TYR A 223 14.74 9.06 -8.40
CA TYR A 223 15.03 9.50 -7.04
C TYR A 223 14.99 8.35 -6.03
N PRO A 224 15.92 8.34 -5.04
CA PRO A 224 15.97 7.30 -4.01
C PRO A 224 14.80 7.41 -3.03
N ILE A 225 14.41 6.27 -2.45
CA ILE A 225 13.41 6.16 -1.39
C ILE A 225 14.09 5.58 -0.15
N TYR A 226 14.11 6.34 0.94
CA TYR A 226 14.67 5.92 2.23
C TYR A 226 13.56 5.38 3.15
N GLY A 227 13.99 4.78 4.26
CA GLY A 227 13.10 4.31 5.32
C GLY A 227 12.44 5.43 6.12
N TYR A 228 12.16 5.14 7.41
CA TYR A 228 11.50 6.09 8.32
C TYR A 228 12.44 7.13 8.92
N THR A 229 13.72 7.12 8.60
CA THR A 229 14.73 8.05 9.08
C THR A 229 15.52 8.61 7.92
N GLU A 230 16.10 9.78 8.14
CA GLU A 230 17.10 10.35 7.23
C GLU A 230 18.32 9.41 7.10
N PRO A 231 19.15 9.58 6.05
CA PRO A 231 20.38 8.78 5.89
C PRO A 231 21.34 8.86 7.09
N ASP A 232 21.37 9.97 7.81
CA ASP A 232 22.18 10.17 9.03
C ASP A 232 21.53 9.58 10.30
N GLY A 233 20.30 9.01 10.17
CA GLY A 233 19.52 8.44 11.25
C GLY A 233 18.68 9.45 12.03
N SER A 234 18.67 10.72 11.63
CA SER A 234 17.81 11.74 12.23
C SER A 234 16.33 11.50 11.86
N LYS A 235 15.43 12.26 12.48
CA LYS A 235 14.00 12.17 12.23
C LYS A 235 13.64 12.90 10.94
N VAL A 236 12.92 12.23 10.07
CA VAL A 236 12.32 12.82 8.87
C VAL A 236 11.36 13.95 9.24
N THR A 237 11.52 15.11 8.59
CA THR A 237 10.67 16.29 8.75
C THR A 237 10.54 17.03 7.43
N GLY A 238 9.46 17.80 7.27
CA GLY A 238 9.32 18.71 6.13
C GLY A 238 9.00 18.06 4.80
N LEU A 239 8.49 16.82 4.81
CA LEU A 239 8.06 16.17 3.57
C LEU A 239 6.99 16.98 2.84
N ASP A 240 7.12 17.06 1.55
CA ASP A 240 6.16 17.68 0.65
C ASP A 240 4.97 16.74 0.36
N TRP A 241 4.10 17.13 -0.58
CA TRP A 241 2.93 16.33 -0.97
C TRP A 241 3.28 15.07 -1.76
N LEU A 242 4.51 14.96 -2.27
CA LEU A 242 5.05 13.76 -2.93
C LEU A 242 5.67 12.78 -1.92
N ASN A 243 5.70 13.13 -0.64
CA ASN A 243 6.35 12.38 0.43
C ASN A 243 7.88 12.38 0.32
N GLY A 244 8.44 13.46 -0.19
CA GLY A 244 9.85 13.70 -0.35
C GLY A 244 10.26 15.11 0.06
N HIS A 245 11.56 15.40 0.04
CA HIS A 245 12.13 16.70 0.29
C HIS A 245 13.58 16.76 -0.23
N GLU A 246 14.17 17.96 -0.25
CA GLU A 246 15.59 18.16 -0.51
C GLU A 246 16.40 18.04 0.77
N ASP A 247 17.58 17.44 0.70
CA ASP A 247 18.58 17.46 1.77
C ASP A 247 19.30 18.83 1.85
N ALA A 248 20.28 18.94 2.76
CA ALA A 248 21.05 20.17 2.94
C ALA A 248 21.90 20.55 1.71
N ASP A 249 22.19 19.62 0.83
CA ASP A 249 22.98 19.79 -0.38
C ASP A 249 22.08 20.01 -1.62
N GLY A 250 20.75 19.97 -1.45
CA GLY A 250 19.76 20.19 -2.50
C GLY A 250 19.42 18.91 -3.30
N HIS A 251 19.72 17.72 -2.77
CA HIS A 251 19.36 16.47 -3.43
C HIS A 251 17.97 16.02 -2.95
N TYR A 252 17.06 15.92 -3.90
CA TYR A 252 15.71 15.44 -3.59
C TYR A 252 15.66 13.93 -3.37
N HIS A 253 14.87 13.49 -2.39
CA HIS A 253 14.62 12.08 -2.10
C HIS A 253 13.26 11.89 -1.44
N TYR A 254 12.76 10.65 -1.48
CA TYR A 254 11.51 10.23 -0.86
C TYR A 254 11.74 9.44 0.42
N HIS A 255 10.69 9.36 1.24
CA HIS A 255 10.70 8.57 2.46
C HIS A 255 9.52 7.60 2.57
N ALA A 256 9.76 6.49 3.27
CA ALA A 256 8.69 5.66 3.81
C ALA A 256 7.91 6.42 4.87
N THR A 257 6.58 6.27 4.87
CA THR A 257 5.70 6.79 5.93
C THR A 257 4.73 5.71 6.41
N LYS A 258 4.24 5.84 7.64
CA LYS A 258 3.26 4.90 8.23
C LYS A 258 1.85 5.16 7.76
N ALA A 259 1.59 6.35 7.24
CA ALA A 259 0.32 6.76 6.67
C ALA A 259 0.43 6.81 5.14
N TYR A 260 -0.71 6.74 4.47
CA TYR A 260 -0.77 6.99 3.04
C TYR A 260 -0.04 8.29 2.65
N PRO A 261 0.82 8.31 1.64
CA PRO A 261 0.99 7.32 0.56
C PRO A 261 2.00 6.19 0.84
N TYR A 262 2.50 6.01 2.04
CA TYR A 262 3.45 4.98 2.52
C TYR A 262 4.85 5.04 1.90
N LEU A 263 4.99 5.60 0.69
CA LEU A 263 6.22 5.86 -0.05
C LEU A 263 6.01 7.09 -0.96
N ASN A 264 6.65 7.18 -2.13
CA ASN A 264 6.45 8.31 -3.03
C ASN A 264 4.97 8.51 -3.44
N GLY A 265 4.38 9.64 -3.07
CA GLY A 265 3.00 10.02 -3.39
C GLY A 265 2.80 10.52 -4.83
N GLY A 266 3.88 10.54 -5.60
CA GLY A 266 3.96 10.98 -6.98
C GLY A 266 5.40 10.95 -7.48
N PHE A 267 5.65 11.66 -8.56
CA PHE A 267 6.96 11.78 -9.19
C PHE A 267 7.42 13.23 -9.18
N HIS A 268 8.52 13.49 -8.47
CA HIS A 268 9.22 14.76 -8.49
C HIS A 268 9.92 14.96 -9.84
N GLY A 269 10.46 13.87 -10.40
CA GLY A 269 11.11 13.84 -11.70
C GLY A 269 10.14 13.62 -12.86
N GLU A 270 10.68 13.84 -14.06
CA GLU A 270 9.94 13.60 -15.30
C GLU A 270 9.69 12.11 -15.51
N VAL A 271 8.42 11.74 -15.72
CA VAL A 271 8.00 10.40 -16.15
C VAL A 271 7.00 10.51 -17.30
N THR A 272 6.94 9.49 -18.14
CA THR A 272 5.92 9.37 -19.16
C THR A 272 4.83 8.44 -18.66
N GLU A 273 3.58 8.90 -18.64
CA GLU A 273 2.43 8.05 -18.34
C GLU A 273 1.83 7.51 -19.65
N ARG A 274 1.56 6.20 -19.68
CA ARG A 274 0.80 5.56 -20.74
C ARG A 274 -0.08 4.46 -20.16
N ASP A 275 -1.37 4.48 -20.47
CA ASP A 275 -2.34 3.47 -20.01
C ASP A 275 -2.41 3.30 -18.48
N GLY A 276 -2.16 4.38 -17.72
CA GLY A 276 -2.21 4.41 -16.26
C GLY A 276 -0.97 3.83 -15.57
N GLN A 277 0.17 3.78 -16.26
CA GLN A 277 1.46 3.32 -15.72
C GLN A 277 2.62 4.18 -16.24
N VAL A 278 3.76 4.12 -15.59
CA VAL A 278 5.02 4.68 -16.11
C VAL A 278 5.43 3.90 -17.36
N ASP A 279 5.80 4.58 -18.43
CA ASP A 279 6.22 3.98 -19.70
C ASP A 279 7.60 4.53 -20.12
N PRO A 280 8.56 3.69 -20.45
CA PRO A 280 8.50 2.23 -20.49
C PRO A 280 8.79 1.56 -19.13
N GLN A 281 8.10 0.45 -18.87
CA GLN A 281 8.43 -0.44 -17.75
C GLN A 281 8.27 -1.92 -18.15
N PRO A 282 8.87 -2.87 -17.40
CA PRO A 282 8.73 -4.29 -17.63
C PRO A 282 7.27 -4.76 -17.55
N ARG A 283 7.01 -5.87 -18.24
CA ARG A 283 5.70 -6.51 -18.21
C ARG A 283 5.81 -7.89 -17.59
N ALA A 284 4.92 -8.17 -16.64
CA ALA A 284 4.67 -9.50 -16.15
C ALA A 284 3.87 -10.30 -17.19
N GLU A 285 4.20 -11.58 -17.36
CA GLU A 285 3.53 -12.47 -18.31
C GLU A 285 2.66 -13.49 -17.58
N PRO A 286 1.31 -13.42 -17.70
CA PRO A 286 0.43 -14.40 -17.07
C PRO A 286 0.58 -15.77 -17.75
N VAL A 287 0.86 -16.79 -16.94
CA VAL A 287 1.00 -18.17 -17.42
C VAL A 287 -0.34 -18.91 -17.37
N ARG A 288 -1.21 -18.54 -16.43
CA ARG A 288 -2.53 -19.14 -16.23
C ARG A 288 -3.64 -18.07 -16.26
N PRO A 289 -4.92 -18.48 -16.47
CA PRO A 289 -6.05 -17.58 -16.37
C PRO A 289 -6.21 -17.03 -14.94
N SER A 290 -6.65 -15.79 -14.81
CA SER A 290 -7.06 -15.23 -13.53
C SER A 290 -8.26 -16.01 -12.97
N LEU A 291 -8.21 -16.34 -11.68
CA LEU A 291 -9.30 -16.98 -10.96
C LEU A 291 -10.22 -15.94 -10.30
N GLN A 292 -11.38 -16.38 -9.83
CA GLN A 292 -12.31 -15.53 -9.11
C GLN A 292 -11.87 -15.35 -7.64
N PRO A 293 -12.21 -14.23 -6.98
CA PRO A 293 -11.95 -14.04 -5.56
C PRO A 293 -12.56 -15.18 -4.72
N LEU A 294 -11.75 -15.76 -3.82
CA LEU A 294 -12.22 -16.74 -2.85
C LEU A 294 -12.64 -16.05 -1.56
N ARG A 295 -13.92 -15.72 -1.45
CA ARG A 295 -14.46 -14.96 -0.32
C ARG A 295 -14.33 -15.73 1.00
N GLY A 296 -13.90 -15.02 2.05
CA GLY A 296 -13.73 -15.60 3.38
C GLY A 296 -12.46 -16.43 3.55
N ALA A 297 -11.61 -16.49 2.53
CA ALA A 297 -10.30 -17.11 2.64
C ALA A 297 -9.30 -16.18 3.31
N THR A 298 -8.44 -16.73 4.17
CA THR A 298 -7.25 -16.08 4.71
C THR A 298 -6.05 -16.95 4.40
N ILE A 299 -5.00 -16.38 3.84
CA ILE A 299 -3.75 -17.11 3.60
C ILE A 299 -3.00 -17.20 4.93
N VAL A 300 -2.71 -18.42 5.37
CA VAL A 300 -2.09 -18.70 6.67
C VAL A 300 -0.69 -19.30 6.57
N GLY A 301 -0.24 -19.62 5.36
CA GLY A 301 1.11 -20.18 5.18
C GLY A 301 1.56 -20.21 3.73
N PHE A 302 2.88 -20.07 3.57
CA PHE A 302 3.57 -20.26 2.30
C PHE A 302 4.89 -20.99 2.57
N THR A 303 5.13 -22.08 1.89
CA THR A 303 6.34 -22.91 2.08
C THR A 303 6.91 -23.38 0.74
N SER A 304 8.22 -23.66 0.76
CA SER A 304 8.99 -24.16 -0.37
C SER A 304 9.57 -25.54 -0.03
N PRO A 305 8.77 -26.63 -0.11
CA PRO A 305 9.24 -27.98 0.25
C PRO A 305 10.46 -28.44 -0.53
N THR A 306 10.62 -27.98 -1.77
CA THR A 306 11.82 -28.21 -2.59
C THR A 306 12.18 -26.94 -3.38
N PRO A 307 13.35 -26.85 -4.01
CA PRO A 307 13.74 -25.72 -4.86
C PRO A 307 12.71 -25.35 -5.92
N THR A 308 11.94 -26.29 -6.40
CA THR A 308 10.98 -26.11 -7.50
C THR A 308 9.54 -26.28 -7.08
N SER A 309 9.22 -26.62 -5.83
CA SER A 309 7.85 -26.80 -5.37
C SER A 309 7.48 -25.75 -4.32
N ARG A 310 6.22 -25.36 -4.35
CA ARG A 310 5.63 -24.38 -3.43
C ARG A 310 4.31 -24.89 -2.92
N ARG A 311 3.98 -24.51 -1.68
CA ARG A 311 2.64 -24.72 -1.11
C ARG A 311 2.16 -23.42 -0.48
N LEU A 312 1.01 -22.94 -0.93
CA LEU A 312 0.24 -21.91 -0.28
C LEU A 312 -0.89 -22.57 0.50
N THR A 313 -1.01 -22.25 1.79
CA THR A 313 -2.07 -22.75 2.67
C THR A 313 -3.04 -21.61 2.97
N TYR A 314 -4.33 -21.87 2.84
CA TYR A 314 -5.37 -20.91 3.19
C TYR A 314 -6.47 -21.56 4.03
N GLU A 315 -7.22 -20.74 4.76
CA GLU A 315 -8.34 -21.15 5.59
C GLU A 315 -9.63 -20.50 5.12
N VAL A 316 -10.73 -21.26 5.17
CA VAL A 316 -12.09 -20.75 5.00
C VAL A 316 -12.93 -21.30 6.16
N GLY A 317 -13.26 -20.42 7.10
CA GLY A 317 -13.76 -20.85 8.41
C GLY A 317 -12.73 -21.72 9.12
N ASP A 318 -13.14 -22.91 9.62
CA ASP A 318 -12.28 -23.82 10.37
C ASP A 318 -11.58 -24.88 9.47
N ARG A 319 -11.61 -24.72 8.16
CA ARG A 319 -11.08 -25.71 7.22
C ARG A 319 -9.99 -25.13 6.35
N GLN A 320 -8.94 -25.91 6.14
CA GLN A 320 -7.81 -25.54 5.30
C GLN A 320 -7.98 -26.04 3.86
N GLY A 321 -7.47 -25.24 2.94
CA GLY A 321 -7.23 -25.59 1.56
C GLY A 321 -5.77 -25.32 1.18
N PHE A 322 -5.33 -25.90 0.07
CA PHE A 322 -3.94 -25.83 -0.37
C PHE A 322 -3.85 -25.55 -1.86
N VAL A 323 -2.85 -24.76 -2.24
CA VAL A 323 -2.40 -24.65 -3.63
C VAL A 323 -0.96 -25.12 -3.68
N ASP A 324 -0.76 -26.36 -4.13
CA ASP A 324 0.56 -26.91 -4.40
C ASP A 324 0.92 -26.64 -5.85
N TYR A 325 2.14 -26.16 -6.10
CA TYR A 325 2.60 -26.01 -7.47
C TYR A 325 4.09 -26.27 -7.63
N LYS A 326 4.44 -26.71 -8.84
CA LYS A 326 5.80 -27.11 -9.19
C LYS A 326 6.25 -26.42 -10.47
N LEU A 327 7.46 -25.90 -10.44
CA LEU A 327 8.12 -25.25 -11.56
C LEU A 327 9.00 -26.30 -12.27
N GLY A 328 8.70 -26.58 -13.55
CA GLY A 328 9.54 -27.41 -14.41
C GLY A 328 10.72 -26.63 -14.96
N GLY A 329 11.83 -27.31 -15.24
CA GLY A 329 13.02 -26.71 -15.85
C GLY A 329 12.78 -26.16 -17.26
N ASP A 330 11.72 -26.57 -17.94
CA ASP A 330 11.23 -26.07 -19.23
C ASP A 330 10.26 -24.88 -19.09
N GLY A 331 10.03 -24.41 -17.86
CA GLY A 331 9.08 -23.36 -17.53
C GLY A 331 7.64 -23.84 -17.36
N THR A 332 7.38 -25.13 -17.48
CA THR A 332 6.04 -25.71 -17.22
C THR A 332 5.68 -25.58 -15.75
N LEU A 333 4.42 -25.24 -15.47
CA LEU A 333 3.86 -25.10 -14.14
C LEU A 333 2.78 -26.16 -13.91
N ALA A 334 2.97 -27.04 -12.94
CA ALA A 334 1.99 -28.04 -12.54
C ALA A 334 1.37 -27.64 -11.20
N PHE A 335 0.05 -27.53 -11.15
CA PHE A 335 -0.74 -27.16 -9.97
C PHE A 335 -1.58 -28.34 -9.48
N GLU A 336 -1.67 -28.46 -8.16
CA GLU A 336 -2.68 -29.27 -7.46
C GLU A 336 -3.41 -28.35 -6.48
N TYR A 337 -4.69 -28.15 -6.67
CA TYR A 337 -5.57 -27.40 -5.78
C TYR A 337 -6.29 -28.39 -4.88
N THR A 338 -6.23 -28.20 -3.57
CA THR A 338 -7.04 -28.94 -2.59
C THR A 338 -7.98 -27.93 -1.92
N ASP A 339 -9.27 -28.06 -2.19
CA ASP A 339 -10.26 -27.17 -1.57
C ASP A 339 -10.51 -27.52 -0.08
N PRO A 340 -11.19 -26.66 0.70
CA PRO A 340 -11.48 -26.92 2.12
C PRO A 340 -12.37 -28.16 2.39
N SER A 341 -12.96 -28.79 1.35
CA SER A 341 -13.65 -30.07 1.46
C SER A 341 -12.74 -31.28 1.25
N GLY A 342 -11.48 -31.05 0.86
CA GLY A 342 -10.51 -32.08 0.52
C GLY A 342 -10.56 -32.54 -0.94
N LYS A 343 -11.38 -31.90 -1.78
CA LYS A 343 -11.45 -32.21 -3.21
C LYS A 343 -10.20 -31.67 -3.92
N LYS A 344 -9.57 -32.53 -4.72
CA LYS A 344 -8.37 -32.19 -5.49
C LYS A 344 -8.69 -31.93 -6.96
N THR A 345 -8.01 -30.93 -7.52
CA THR A 345 -8.03 -30.61 -8.96
C THR A 345 -6.60 -30.31 -9.40
N THR A 346 -6.19 -30.82 -10.55
CA THR A 346 -4.85 -30.62 -11.11
C THR A 346 -4.92 -29.89 -12.44
N GLU A 347 -3.98 -28.98 -12.65
CA GLU A 347 -3.85 -28.21 -13.89
C GLU A 347 -2.37 -28.08 -14.24
N THR A 348 -2.07 -28.02 -15.54
CA THR A 348 -0.70 -27.81 -16.03
C THR A 348 -0.70 -26.72 -17.09
N TYR A 349 0.24 -25.79 -16.94
CA TYR A 349 0.40 -24.65 -17.83
C TYR A 349 1.82 -24.63 -18.41
N THR A 350 1.92 -24.31 -19.71
CA THR A 350 3.19 -24.12 -20.38
C THR A 350 3.31 -22.67 -20.81
N PRO A 351 4.43 -21.98 -20.53
CA PRO A 351 4.65 -20.62 -21.00
C PRO A 351 4.50 -20.54 -22.52
N ARG A 352 3.85 -19.50 -23.01
CA ARG A 352 3.75 -19.27 -24.46
C ARG A 352 5.16 -18.99 -25.00
N SER A 353 5.59 -19.74 -26.00
CA SER A 353 6.82 -19.43 -26.72
C SER A 353 6.69 -18.07 -27.38
N GLN A 354 7.62 -17.15 -27.09
CA GLN A 354 7.72 -15.87 -27.80
C GLN A 354 7.97 -16.17 -29.29
N GLY A 355 6.94 -16.03 -30.13
CA GLY A 355 7.09 -16.28 -31.58
C GLY A 355 5.82 -16.38 -32.41
N GLN A 356 4.62 -16.40 -31.81
CA GLN A 356 3.39 -16.37 -32.61
C GLN A 356 2.52 -15.15 -32.26
N GLY A 357 2.73 -14.10 -33.04
CA GLY A 357 1.86 -12.93 -33.11
C GLY A 357 0.41 -13.37 -33.36
N GLY A 358 -0.48 -13.01 -32.43
CA GLY A 358 -1.85 -13.45 -32.37
C GLY A 358 -2.69 -13.11 -33.60
N ARG A 359 -3.32 -14.13 -34.14
CA ARG A 359 -4.64 -13.99 -34.76
C ARG A 359 -5.59 -14.87 -33.93
N GLY A 360 -6.65 -14.23 -33.42
CA GLY A 360 -7.68 -14.90 -32.65
C GLY A 360 -8.17 -16.17 -33.31
N GLY A 361 -8.04 -17.30 -32.60
CA GLY A 361 -8.60 -18.58 -33.00
C GLY A 361 -10.00 -18.74 -32.43
N PRO A 362 -10.95 -19.27 -33.18
CA PRO A 362 -12.31 -19.57 -32.69
C PRO A 362 -12.30 -20.83 -31.81
N GLY A 363 -13.16 -20.84 -30.80
CA GLY A 363 -13.36 -21.92 -29.87
C GLY A 363 -13.77 -23.24 -30.53
N PRO A 364 -13.77 -24.37 -29.77
CA PRO A 364 -13.92 -25.74 -30.32
C PRO A 364 -15.31 -25.96 -30.89
N ARG A 365 -15.36 -26.41 -32.15
CA ARG A 365 -16.56 -26.89 -32.80
C ARG A 365 -16.72 -28.39 -32.50
N GLY A 366 -17.89 -28.72 -32.03
CA GLY A 366 -18.36 -30.12 -31.95
C GLY A 366 -18.48 -30.78 -33.32
N GLU A 367 -18.21 -32.07 -33.34
CA GLU A 367 -18.26 -32.97 -34.49
C GLU A 367 -19.69 -33.21 -35.00
N GLY A 368 -19.79 -33.39 -36.32
CA GLY A 368 -20.80 -34.28 -36.88
C GLY A 368 -21.55 -33.79 -38.11
N GLY A 369 -21.24 -34.36 -39.32
CA GLY A 369 -22.17 -34.63 -40.40
C GLY A 369 -21.86 -34.04 -41.77
N PRO A 370 -22.09 -34.77 -42.87
CA PRO A 370 -21.30 -34.68 -44.09
C PRO A 370 -21.99 -34.01 -45.31
N ARG A 371 -21.12 -33.46 -46.16
CA ARG A 371 -21.13 -33.25 -47.61
C ARG A 371 -22.37 -32.81 -48.39
N GLY A 372 -22.18 -31.80 -49.21
CA GLY A 372 -22.98 -31.49 -50.39
C GLY A 372 -22.51 -30.28 -51.18
N GLY A 373 -21.79 -30.48 -52.26
CA GLY A 373 -21.80 -30.02 -53.62
C GLY A 373 -21.82 -28.50 -53.96
N GLY A 374 -20.73 -28.03 -54.53
CA GLY A 374 -20.59 -27.51 -55.88
C GLY A 374 -21.06 -26.11 -56.25
N GLY A 375 -20.08 -25.25 -56.69
CA GLY A 375 -20.23 -24.37 -57.82
C GLY A 375 -20.33 -22.84 -57.59
N PRO A 376 -20.03 -22.01 -58.58
CA PRO A 376 -18.93 -21.01 -58.48
C PRO A 376 -19.37 -19.53 -58.58
N ARG A 377 -18.44 -18.66 -58.20
CA ARG A 377 -18.19 -17.26 -58.60
C ARG A 377 -19.32 -16.39 -59.15
N ASN A 378 -19.57 -15.23 -58.55
CA ASN A 378 -19.40 -14.00 -59.35
C ASN A 378 -19.30 -12.74 -58.47
N SER A 379 -18.47 -11.85 -58.94
CA SER A 379 -18.25 -10.48 -58.53
C SER A 379 -19.40 -9.57 -58.93
N ALA A 380 -19.80 -8.56 -58.13
CA ALA A 380 -19.89 -7.17 -58.52
C ALA A 380 -20.75 -6.30 -57.60
N ARG A 381 -20.17 -5.12 -57.31
CA ARG A 381 -20.78 -3.77 -57.21
C ARG A 381 -21.92 -3.42 -56.24
N ARG A 382 -21.56 -2.44 -55.42
CA ARG A 382 -22.27 -1.19 -55.03
C ARG A 382 -23.81 -1.16 -55.16
N GLY A 383 -24.44 -0.70 -54.08
CA GLY A 383 -25.79 -0.15 -54.14
C GLY A 383 -26.33 0.21 -52.75
N ASP A 384 -26.51 1.50 -52.55
CA ASP A 384 -27.24 2.09 -51.44
C ASP A 384 -28.67 1.50 -51.34
N GLY A 385 -29.12 1.18 -50.13
CA GLY A 385 -30.49 0.75 -49.88
C GLY A 385 -30.94 1.20 -48.47
N PRO A 386 -32.20 1.55 -48.33
CA PRO A 386 -32.74 2.30 -47.22
C PRO A 386 -33.02 1.48 -45.95
N PRO A 387 -33.38 2.12 -44.81
CA PRO A 387 -33.43 1.52 -43.49
C PRO A 387 -34.60 0.55 -43.32
N ARG A 388 -34.40 -0.48 -42.54
CA ARG A 388 -35.41 -1.48 -42.16
C ARG A 388 -36.24 -0.98 -40.97
N PRO A 389 -37.55 -1.24 -40.92
CA PRO A 389 -38.45 -0.87 -39.83
C PRO A 389 -38.48 -1.93 -38.71
N GLY A 390 -38.68 -1.43 -37.49
CA GLY A 390 -39.38 -1.93 -36.34
C GLY A 390 -39.19 -3.36 -35.85
N ASP A 391 -38.53 -3.45 -34.68
CA ASP A 391 -38.66 -4.60 -33.79
C ASP A 391 -39.80 -4.34 -32.80
N ASP A 392 -40.99 -4.88 -33.10
CA ASP A 392 -42.15 -4.90 -32.20
C ASP A 392 -41.97 -6.01 -31.16
N ARG A 393 -41.60 -5.62 -29.95
CA ARG A 393 -41.78 -6.47 -28.76
C ARG A 393 -43.09 -6.08 -28.07
N PRO A 394 -43.95 -7.04 -27.73
CA PRO A 394 -45.14 -6.76 -26.95
C PRO A 394 -44.82 -6.36 -25.52
N PRO A 395 -45.63 -5.47 -24.90
CA PRO A 395 -45.45 -5.05 -23.51
C PRO A 395 -45.75 -6.20 -22.54
N PRO A 396 -45.14 -6.18 -21.34
CA PRO A 396 -45.44 -7.17 -20.31
C PRO A 396 -46.87 -7.01 -19.77
N PRO A 397 -47.50 -8.10 -19.30
CA PRO A 397 -48.88 -8.05 -18.77
C PRO A 397 -48.93 -7.28 -17.43
N PRO A 398 -50.08 -6.71 -17.07
CA PRO A 398 -50.27 -5.97 -15.82
C PRO A 398 -50.28 -6.90 -14.60
N GLU A 399 -49.56 -6.50 -13.55
CA GLU A 399 -49.55 -7.16 -12.27
C GLU A 399 -50.91 -7.03 -11.57
N GLY A 400 -51.46 -8.18 -11.19
CA GLY A 400 -52.65 -8.26 -10.33
C GLY A 400 -52.29 -8.09 -8.85
N PRO A 401 -53.21 -7.67 -7.98
CA PRO A 401 -52.91 -7.43 -6.57
C PRO A 401 -52.65 -8.71 -5.81
N ASP A 402 -51.47 -8.85 -5.20
CA ASP A 402 -51.10 -9.96 -4.33
C ASP A 402 -51.32 -9.55 -2.86
N ASP A 403 -52.41 -10.02 -2.30
CA ASP A 403 -52.75 -9.94 -0.87
C ASP A 403 -51.96 -11.00 -0.09
N ARG A 404 -50.69 -10.73 0.25
CA ARG A 404 -49.96 -11.49 1.30
C ARG A 404 -49.16 -10.52 2.15
N GLN A 405 -49.67 -10.23 3.34
CA GLN A 405 -48.91 -9.58 4.41
C GLN A 405 -47.72 -10.46 4.82
N PRO A 406 -46.50 -9.94 4.80
CA PRO A 406 -45.37 -10.58 5.47
C PRO A 406 -45.42 -10.35 7.00
N PRO A 407 -44.86 -11.25 7.81
CA PRO A 407 -44.79 -11.09 9.25
C PRO A 407 -43.95 -9.90 9.69
N PRO A 408 -44.20 -9.27 10.85
CA PRO A 408 -43.52 -8.04 11.26
C PRO A 408 -42.02 -8.27 11.47
N SER A 409 -41.21 -7.60 10.67
CA SER A 409 -39.75 -7.56 10.77
C SER A 409 -39.34 -6.77 12.04
N SER A 410 -38.33 -7.32 12.73
CA SER A 410 -37.70 -6.78 13.94
C SER A 410 -36.91 -5.49 13.76
N SER A 411 -37.26 -4.65 12.77
CA SER A 411 -36.57 -3.37 12.43
C SER A 411 -37.02 -2.17 13.27
N GLY A 412 -38.06 -2.30 14.09
CA GLY A 412 -38.58 -1.21 14.95
C GLY A 412 -37.68 -0.80 16.12
N ARG A 413 -36.68 -1.57 16.50
CA ARG A 413 -35.73 -1.21 17.58
C ARG A 413 -34.45 -0.50 17.12
N ARG A 414 -34.13 -0.52 15.81
CA ARG A 414 -32.96 0.19 15.30
C ARG A 414 -33.23 1.62 14.83
N ALA A 415 -34.46 1.95 14.45
CA ALA A 415 -34.84 3.31 14.05
C ALA A 415 -34.90 4.28 15.23
N ALA A 416 -35.37 3.83 16.40
CA ALA A 416 -35.40 4.65 17.61
C ALA A 416 -34.00 4.91 18.25
N ALA A 417 -32.99 4.10 17.89
CA ALA A 417 -31.60 4.35 18.28
C ALA A 417 -30.87 5.30 17.32
N ARG A 418 -31.35 5.41 16.07
CA ARG A 418 -30.75 6.32 15.07
C ARG A 418 -31.19 7.78 15.23
N GLU A 419 -32.40 8.04 15.67
CA GLU A 419 -32.87 9.41 15.96
C GLU A 419 -32.22 10.02 17.21
N ARG A 420 -31.63 9.21 18.09
CA ARG A 420 -30.89 9.69 19.28
C ARG A 420 -29.39 9.93 19.04
N ALA A 421 -28.82 9.50 17.91
CA ALA A 421 -27.42 9.70 17.57
C ALA A 421 -27.14 11.03 16.84
N GLY A 422 -28.17 11.79 16.53
CA GLY A 422 -28.05 13.10 15.89
C GLY A 422 -28.05 14.31 16.84
N ALA A 423 -28.24 14.10 18.13
CA ALA A 423 -28.31 15.18 19.12
C ALA A 423 -28.05 14.64 20.53
N THR A 424 -26.80 14.36 20.85
CA THR A 424 -26.31 14.46 22.23
C THR A 424 -24.91 15.05 22.16
N ALA A 425 -24.83 16.39 22.18
CA ALA A 425 -23.73 17.06 22.84
C ALA A 425 -23.62 16.43 24.23
N SER A 426 -22.45 15.86 24.57
CA SER A 426 -22.19 15.42 25.95
C SER A 426 -22.37 16.67 26.80
N SER A 427 -23.37 16.67 27.68
CA SER A 427 -23.64 17.77 28.57
C SER A 427 -22.50 17.88 29.58
N GLY A 428 -21.44 18.64 29.22
CA GLY A 428 -20.27 18.88 30.08
C GLY A 428 -18.97 19.20 29.33
N ALA A 429 -18.85 18.99 28.02
CA ALA A 429 -17.64 19.36 27.28
C ALA A 429 -17.57 20.88 27.05
N GLU A 430 -16.42 21.49 27.31
CA GLU A 430 -16.17 22.89 26.97
C GLU A 430 -16.17 23.10 25.46
N SER A 431 -16.55 24.29 24.96
CA SER A 431 -16.60 24.59 23.54
C SER A 431 -15.25 25.11 23.06
N LEU A 432 -14.72 24.52 21.96
CA LEU A 432 -13.52 25.01 21.26
C LEU A 432 -13.91 25.93 20.10
N THR A 433 -13.18 27.04 19.93
CA THR A 433 -13.25 27.83 18.70
C THR A 433 -12.41 27.15 17.61
N VAL A 434 -13.02 26.83 16.47
CA VAL A 434 -12.36 26.24 15.30
C VAL A 434 -12.52 27.16 14.11
N THR A 435 -11.42 27.45 13.43
CA THR A 435 -11.37 28.36 12.27
C THR A 435 -10.52 27.77 11.14
N SER A 436 -10.59 28.38 9.96
CA SER A 436 -9.66 28.09 8.88
C SER A 436 -9.31 29.39 8.15
N PRO A 437 -8.00 29.71 8.00
CA PRO A 437 -7.58 30.88 7.24
C PRO A 437 -7.93 30.79 5.74
N ALA A 438 -8.31 29.62 5.25
CA ALA A 438 -8.75 29.40 3.87
C ALA A 438 -10.21 29.80 3.63
N ILE A 439 -11.05 29.86 4.67
CA ILE A 439 -12.47 30.17 4.54
C ILE A 439 -12.66 31.67 4.76
N GLY A 440 -13.08 32.34 3.70
CA GLY A 440 -13.35 33.78 3.73
C GLY A 440 -14.57 34.17 4.55
N PRO A 441 -14.85 35.49 4.67
CA PRO A 441 -16.02 36.01 5.39
C PRO A 441 -17.37 35.55 4.82
N ASP A 442 -17.40 35.11 3.56
CA ASP A 442 -18.57 34.54 2.88
C ASP A 442 -18.87 33.10 3.31
N GLY A 443 -18.01 32.49 4.11
CA GLY A 443 -18.15 31.12 4.59
C GLY A 443 -17.97 30.06 3.51
N ASN A 444 -17.41 30.40 2.35
CA ASN A 444 -17.19 29.47 1.25
C ASN A 444 -15.78 28.87 1.25
N LEU A 445 -15.69 27.60 0.92
CA LEU A 445 -14.42 26.91 0.73
C LEU A 445 -13.90 27.18 -0.69
N PRO A 446 -12.64 27.62 -0.87
CA PRO A 446 -12.03 27.75 -2.18
C PRO A 446 -11.95 26.43 -2.95
N VAL A 447 -12.05 26.52 -4.26
CA VAL A 447 -12.04 25.37 -5.18
C VAL A 447 -10.77 24.51 -5.05
N GLU A 448 -9.66 25.12 -4.64
CA GLU A 448 -8.38 24.47 -4.40
C GLU A 448 -8.49 23.23 -3.48
N PHE A 449 -9.39 23.28 -2.49
CA PHE A 449 -9.56 22.22 -1.50
C PHE A 449 -10.61 21.17 -1.91
N THR A 450 -11.11 21.24 -3.12
CA THR A 450 -12.15 20.36 -3.66
C THR A 450 -11.65 19.54 -4.84
N CYS A 451 -12.44 18.57 -5.29
CA CYS A 451 -12.08 17.76 -6.46
C CYS A 451 -12.05 18.54 -7.79
N ASP A 452 -12.50 19.77 -7.80
CA ASP A 452 -12.46 20.66 -8.97
C ASP A 452 -11.18 21.54 -8.99
N GLY A 453 -10.34 21.41 -7.95
CA GLY A 453 -9.05 22.08 -7.79
C GLY A 453 -7.93 21.10 -7.45
N ALA A 454 -6.94 21.56 -6.68
CA ALA A 454 -5.79 20.74 -6.28
C ALA A 454 -6.16 19.56 -5.36
N GLY A 455 -7.32 19.61 -4.71
CA GLY A 455 -7.82 18.51 -3.88
C GLY A 455 -7.02 18.27 -2.60
N VAL A 456 -6.36 19.28 -2.10
CA VAL A 456 -5.57 19.23 -0.86
C VAL A 456 -6.41 19.57 0.35
N SER A 457 -6.02 19.12 1.56
CA SER A 457 -6.74 19.46 2.78
C SER A 457 -6.59 20.95 3.14
N PRO A 458 -7.67 21.64 3.59
CA PRO A 458 -7.59 23.00 4.03
C PRO A 458 -6.78 23.12 5.33
N PRO A 459 -6.13 24.28 5.56
CA PRO A 459 -5.56 24.59 6.87
C PRO A 459 -6.67 24.75 7.90
N VAL A 460 -6.46 24.24 9.11
CA VAL A 460 -7.42 24.30 10.23
C VAL A 460 -6.71 24.80 11.47
N GLU A 461 -7.33 25.73 12.19
CA GLU A 461 -6.81 26.28 13.44
C GLU A 461 -7.87 26.13 14.54
N TRP A 462 -7.42 25.91 15.77
CA TRP A 462 -8.34 25.81 16.91
C TRP A 462 -7.73 26.36 18.19
N GLN A 463 -8.60 26.76 19.10
CA GLN A 463 -8.19 27.19 20.42
C GLN A 463 -7.59 26.01 21.20
N ALA A 464 -6.56 26.28 22.01
CA ALA A 464 -6.01 25.27 22.90
C ALA A 464 -7.11 24.70 23.81
N GLY A 465 -7.13 23.38 23.91
CA GLY A 465 -8.10 22.67 24.76
C GLY A 465 -7.89 22.92 26.25
N PRO A 466 -8.84 22.48 27.08
CA PRO A 466 -8.76 22.64 28.53
C PRO A 466 -7.55 21.93 29.15
N PRO A 467 -7.18 22.28 30.41
CA PRO A 467 -6.12 21.58 31.12
C PRO A 467 -6.35 20.07 31.14
N GLY A 468 -5.29 19.29 30.85
CA GLY A 468 -5.40 17.83 30.75
C GLY A 468 -5.50 17.31 29.30
N THR A 469 -5.61 18.19 28.30
CA THR A 469 -5.57 17.78 26.89
C THR A 469 -4.22 17.15 26.55
N LYS A 470 -4.23 15.90 26.09
CA LYS A 470 -3.05 15.15 25.69
C LYS A 470 -2.96 14.95 24.18
N SER A 471 -4.10 14.89 23.52
CA SER A 471 -4.18 14.78 22.07
C SER A 471 -5.44 15.45 21.53
N TYR A 472 -5.48 15.62 20.19
CA TYR A 472 -6.69 16.04 19.49
C TYR A 472 -7.07 15.02 18.43
N ALA A 473 -8.36 15.05 18.04
CA ALA A 473 -8.86 14.40 16.85
C ALA A 473 -9.65 15.39 15.99
N LEU A 474 -9.71 15.12 14.68
CA LEU A 474 -10.43 15.89 13.69
C LEU A 474 -11.32 14.99 12.85
N THR A 475 -12.54 15.44 12.56
CA THR A 475 -13.41 14.83 11.55
C THR A 475 -13.93 15.88 10.60
N LEU A 476 -13.87 15.64 9.28
CA LEU A 476 -14.56 16.42 8.26
C LEU A 476 -15.72 15.59 7.71
N TRP A 477 -16.91 16.15 7.78
CA TRP A 477 -18.13 15.42 7.42
C TRP A 477 -19.22 16.34 6.82
N HIS A 478 -20.22 15.72 6.21
CA HIS A 478 -21.38 16.37 5.60
C HIS A 478 -22.61 15.51 5.76
N GLN A 479 -23.75 16.11 6.15
CA GLN A 479 -25.03 15.42 6.18
C GLN A 479 -25.67 15.47 4.80
N ALA A 480 -25.60 14.38 4.03
CA ALA A 480 -26.37 14.20 2.82
C ALA A 480 -27.81 13.75 3.14
N PRO A 481 -28.76 13.87 2.21
CA PRO A 481 -30.16 13.52 2.47
C PRO A 481 -30.39 12.08 2.95
N ASP A 482 -29.55 11.15 2.48
CA ASP A 482 -29.66 9.71 2.70
C ASP A 482 -28.68 9.18 3.74
N GLN A 483 -27.54 9.85 3.95
CA GLN A 483 -26.48 9.38 4.86
C GLN A 483 -25.54 10.51 5.27
N LEU A 484 -24.85 10.31 6.40
CA LEU A 484 -23.70 11.13 6.77
C LEU A 484 -22.49 10.68 5.95
N LYS A 485 -21.72 11.63 5.41
CA LYS A 485 -20.49 11.38 4.65
C LYS A 485 -19.28 11.90 5.40
N SER A 486 -18.25 11.06 5.51
CA SER A 486 -16.98 11.38 6.14
C SER A 486 -15.88 11.52 5.08
N TYR A 487 -15.18 12.65 5.09
CA TYR A 487 -14.17 13.00 4.09
C TYR A 487 -12.75 12.97 4.65
N TRP A 488 -12.59 13.20 5.95
CA TRP A 488 -11.29 13.22 6.59
C TRP A 488 -11.42 12.90 8.08
N VAL A 489 -10.58 11.99 8.55
CA VAL A 489 -10.49 11.56 9.95
C VAL A 489 -9.03 11.62 10.34
N VAL A 490 -8.70 12.35 11.40
CA VAL A 490 -7.32 12.42 11.95
C VAL A 490 -7.40 12.29 13.45
N TYR A 491 -6.53 11.52 14.08
CA TYR A 491 -6.47 11.35 15.53
C TYR A 491 -5.02 11.21 16.01
N GLY A 492 -4.79 11.23 17.32
CA GLY A 492 -3.44 11.26 17.87
C GLY A 492 -2.66 12.52 17.49
N ILE A 493 -3.36 13.63 17.17
CA ILE A 493 -2.72 14.92 16.96
C ILE A 493 -2.14 15.37 18.32
N PRO A 494 -0.86 15.75 18.41
CA PRO A 494 -0.24 16.10 19.69
C PRO A 494 -0.98 17.21 20.45
N GLY A 495 -1.15 17.07 21.76
CA GLY A 495 -1.90 18.03 22.59
C GLY A 495 -1.33 19.46 22.66
N LYS A 496 -0.14 19.70 22.10
CA LYS A 496 0.45 21.03 21.92
C LYS A 496 0.08 21.67 20.58
N SER A 497 -0.46 20.91 19.65
CA SER A 497 -0.83 21.41 18.32
C SER A 497 -2.16 22.14 18.40
N THR A 498 -2.24 23.31 17.79
CA THR A 498 -3.45 24.12 17.66
C THR A 498 -3.79 24.43 16.21
N ASN A 499 -3.11 23.77 15.27
CA ASN A 499 -3.37 23.90 13.84
C ASN A 499 -2.94 22.66 13.07
N LEU A 500 -3.51 22.50 11.87
CA LEU A 500 -3.01 21.70 10.77
C LEU A 500 -2.77 22.62 9.58
N SER A 501 -1.60 22.54 8.97
CA SER A 501 -1.26 23.32 7.78
C SER A 501 -2.05 22.83 6.55
N LYS A 502 -2.13 23.64 5.51
CA LYS A 502 -2.62 23.20 4.20
C LYS A 502 -1.88 21.94 3.76
N ASN A 503 -2.63 20.98 3.23
CA ASN A 503 -2.10 19.68 2.78
C ASN A 503 -1.36 18.89 3.88
N SER A 504 -1.85 18.96 5.11
CA SER A 504 -1.25 18.27 6.25
C SER A 504 -1.43 16.75 6.13
N SER A 505 -0.32 16.02 6.07
CA SER A 505 -0.29 14.55 6.03
C SER A 505 0.44 13.91 7.21
N ASN A 506 1.25 14.70 7.96
CA ASN A 506 2.22 14.16 8.93
C ASN A 506 1.94 14.54 10.40
N VAL A 507 0.74 15.03 10.70
CA VAL A 507 0.36 15.41 12.06
C VAL A 507 -0.77 14.49 12.53
N GLY A 508 -0.47 13.61 13.46
CA GLY A 508 -1.40 12.58 13.91
C GLY A 508 -1.48 11.37 12.99
N THR A 509 -2.48 10.55 13.18
CA THR A 509 -2.80 9.36 12.37
C THR A 509 -4.05 9.65 11.54
N THR A 510 -3.99 9.47 10.24
CA THR A 510 -5.15 9.60 9.37
C THR A 510 -5.97 8.31 9.41
N GLY A 511 -7.25 8.44 9.73
CA GLY A 511 -8.24 7.35 9.72
C GLY A 511 -8.97 7.26 8.38
N LEU A 512 -9.96 6.35 8.31
CA LEU A 512 -10.69 6.00 7.09
C LEU A 512 -11.80 7.01 6.78
N ASN A 513 -11.81 7.53 5.54
CA ASN A 513 -12.95 8.23 4.96
C ASN A 513 -14.02 7.22 4.46
N ASP A 514 -15.13 7.70 3.89
CA ASP A 514 -16.20 6.83 3.36
C ASP A 514 -15.78 5.94 2.18
N LYS A 515 -14.67 6.26 1.52
CA LYS A 515 -14.08 5.44 0.46
C LYS A 515 -13.13 4.38 1.01
N GLN A 516 -13.08 4.21 2.34
CA GLN A 516 -12.16 3.32 3.04
C GLN A 516 -10.69 3.62 2.75
N ARG A 517 -10.35 4.92 2.67
CA ARG A 517 -8.99 5.41 2.46
C ARG A 517 -8.54 6.28 3.64
N ALA A 518 -7.32 6.10 4.09
CA ALA A 518 -6.72 6.91 5.15
C ALA A 518 -6.12 8.21 4.58
N GLU A 519 -7.00 9.07 4.06
CA GLU A 519 -6.62 10.33 3.43
C GLU A 519 -7.73 11.39 3.54
N TYR A 520 -7.38 12.62 3.22
CA TYR A 520 -8.35 13.65 2.90
C TYR A 520 -9.02 13.31 1.56
N ASP A 521 -10.35 13.18 1.55
CA ASP A 521 -11.15 13.02 0.34
C ASP A 521 -11.69 14.39 -0.08
N PRO A 522 -11.24 14.98 -1.20
CA PRO A 522 -11.73 16.28 -1.65
C PRO A 522 -13.24 16.23 -1.91
N MET A 523 -13.96 17.22 -1.40
CA MET A 523 -15.40 17.30 -1.58
C MET A 523 -15.75 17.39 -3.05
N CYS A 524 -16.50 16.40 -3.54
CA CYS A 524 -16.93 16.24 -4.92
C CYS A 524 -18.45 16.11 -4.96
N SER A 525 -19.15 17.18 -4.65
CA SER A 525 -20.60 17.22 -4.59
C SER A 525 -21.22 16.82 -5.93
N LYS A 526 -22.07 15.80 -5.93
CA LYS A 526 -22.88 15.44 -7.09
C LYS A 526 -24.16 16.30 -7.08
N GLY A 527 -24.44 16.93 -8.22
CA GLY A 527 -25.62 17.75 -8.41
C GLY A 527 -25.47 19.23 -8.02
N PRO A 528 -26.39 20.08 -8.49
CA PRO A 528 -26.35 21.52 -8.25
C PRO A 528 -26.69 21.86 -6.79
N GLY A 529 -26.31 23.08 -6.39
CA GLY A 529 -26.65 23.71 -5.12
C GLY A 529 -25.57 23.63 -4.05
N VAL A 530 -25.72 24.55 -3.11
CA VAL A 530 -24.79 24.72 -1.98
C VAL A 530 -24.87 23.52 -1.05
N LYS A 531 -23.70 23.01 -0.66
CA LYS A 531 -23.57 21.95 0.36
C LYS A 531 -22.87 22.50 1.58
N THR A 532 -23.31 22.06 2.75
CA THR A 532 -22.74 22.46 4.04
C THR A 532 -21.83 21.36 4.57
N TYR A 533 -20.62 21.72 4.96
CA TYR A 533 -19.60 20.83 5.48
C TYR A 533 -19.19 21.27 6.88
N HIS A 534 -18.69 20.32 7.67
CA HIS A 534 -18.33 20.50 9.07
C HIS A 534 -16.95 19.93 9.35
N ILE A 535 -16.06 20.75 9.93
CA ILE A 535 -14.82 20.27 10.54
C ILE A 535 -15.00 20.34 12.04
N THR A 536 -14.96 19.19 12.72
CA THR A 536 -15.06 19.09 14.18
C THR A 536 -13.71 18.68 14.76
N ILE A 537 -13.24 19.45 15.75
CA ILE A 537 -12.04 19.17 16.55
C ILE A 537 -12.48 18.69 17.92
N TYR A 538 -11.84 17.64 18.42
CA TYR A 538 -12.05 17.04 19.74
C TYR A 538 -10.74 17.17 20.54
N ALA A 539 -10.78 17.80 21.72
CA ALA A 539 -9.68 17.80 22.69
C ALA A 539 -9.82 16.58 23.63
N LEU A 540 -8.78 15.78 23.74
CA LEU A 540 -8.85 14.48 24.40
C LEU A 540 -7.90 14.38 25.59
N SER A 541 -8.33 13.73 26.68
CA SER A 541 -7.53 13.46 27.88
C SER A 541 -6.52 12.31 27.72
N ALA A 542 -6.61 11.57 26.61
CA ALA A 542 -5.70 10.48 26.23
C ALA A 542 -5.60 10.36 24.71
N GLU A 543 -4.64 9.60 24.22
CA GLU A 543 -4.64 9.18 22.82
C GLU A 543 -5.69 8.09 22.59
N PRO A 544 -6.49 8.14 21.50
CA PRO A 544 -7.43 7.09 21.16
C PRO A 544 -6.69 5.78 20.88
N ASN A 545 -7.11 4.70 21.49
CA ASN A 545 -6.64 3.36 21.18
C ASN A 545 -7.47 2.78 20.02
N LEU A 546 -7.10 3.15 18.78
CA LEU A 546 -7.86 2.80 17.60
C LEU A 546 -6.90 2.37 16.48
N PRO A 547 -6.94 1.10 16.02
CA PRO A 547 -6.16 0.65 14.88
C PRO A 547 -6.56 1.39 13.60
N THR A 548 -5.59 1.82 12.80
CA THR A 548 -5.83 2.62 11.58
C THR A 548 -6.81 1.95 10.62
N ARG A 549 -6.73 0.63 10.46
CA ARG A 549 -7.63 -0.16 9.60
C ARG A 549 -9.12 -0.17 10.05
N GLU A 550 -9.40 0.29 11.24
CA GLU A 550 -10.74 0.34 11.84
C GLU A 550 -11.18 1.79 12.11
N ALA A 551 -10.29 2.75 11.87
CA ALA A 551 -10.45 4.14 12.28
C ALA A 551 -11.39 4.93 11.36
N THR A 552 -12.62 4.46 11.18
CA THR A 552 -13.70 5.25 10.57
C THR A 552 -14.12 6.38 11.50
N ARG A 553 -14.86 7.37 10.99
CA ARG A 553 -15.42 8.44 11.84
C ARG A 553 -16.23 7.88 13.01
N ASP A 554 -17.11 6.92 12.77
CA ASP A 554 -17.97 6.36 13.81
C ASP A 554 -17.16 5.59 14.85
N ALA A 555 -16.18 4.78 14.42
CA ALA A 555 -15.27 4.08 15.33
C ALA A 555 -14.41 5.06 16.15
N LEU A 556 -13.95 6.16 15.54
CA LEU A 556 -13.25 7.21 16.27
C LEU A 556 -14.14 7.84 17.33
N LEU A 557 -15.38 8.23 16.98
CA LEU A 557 -16.33 8.84 17.93
C LEU A 557 -16.67 7.91 19.09
N ASP A 558 -16.77 6.60 18.82
CA ASP A 558 -16.96 5.61 19.89
C ASP A 558 -15.72 5.51 20.79
N ALA A 559 -14.52 5.50 20.21
CA ALA A 559 -13.26 5.39 20.95
C ALA A 559 -12.94 6.62 21.81
N ILE A 560 -13.40 7.82 21.40
CA ILE A 560 -13.12 9.08 22.13
C ILE A 560 -14.25 9.51 23.08
N ARG A 561 -15.39 8.81 23.12
CA ARG A 561 -16.59 9.21 23.85
C ARG A 561 -16.29 9.58 25.31
N ASP A 562 -15.52 8.75 26.01
CA ASP A 562 -15.25 8.91 27.44
C ASP A 562 -13.96 9.70 27.74
N ILE A 563 -13.21 10.10 26.72
CA ILE A 563 -11.96 10.85 26.85
C ILE A 563 -12.02 12.27 26.26
N THR A 564 -13.16 12.67 25.69
CA THR A 564 -13.36 14.01 25.14
C THR A 564 -13.55 15.03 26.26
N LEU A 565 -12.68 16.04 26.30
CA LEU A 565 -12.71 17.15 27.24
C LEU A 565 -13.47 18.36 26.71
N ALA A 566 -13.28 18.63 25.40
CA ALA A 566 -13.91 19.74 24.71
C ALA A 566 -14.04 19.43 23.23
N GLU A 567 -15.00 20.08 22.58
CA GLU A 567 -15.16 19.97 21.11
C GLU A 567 -15.55 21.31 20.49
N GLY A 568 -15.28 21.47 19.19
CA GLY A 568 -15.70 22.64 18.43
C GLY A 568 -15.84 22.30 16.96
N THR A 569 -16.77 22.99 16.29
CA THR A 569 -17.07 22.72 14.89
C THR A 569 -17.02 24.00 14.06
N LEU A 570 -16.22 23.98 12.99
CA LEU A 570 -16.24 24.95 11.92
C LEU A 570 -17.23 24.47 10.85
N THR A 571 -18.20 25.31 10.51
CA THR A 571 -19.17 25.05 9.43
C THR A 571 -18.87 25.98 8.25
N TYR A 572 -18.85 25.43 7.05
CA TYR A 572 -18.62 26.17 5.80
C TYR A 572 -19.42 25.57 4.65
N THR A 573 -19.46 26.28 3.53
CA THR A 573 -20.21 25.87 2.35
C THR A 573 -19.30 25.70 1.13
N TYR A 574 -19.76 24.88 0.20
CA TYR A 574 -19.21 24.80 -1.15
C TYR A 574 -20.31 24.51 -2.14
N GLU A 575 -20.34 25.26 -3.23
CA GLU A 575 -21.20 25.02 -4.36
C GLU A 575 -20.36 24.66 -5.58
N ARG A 576 -20.58 23.46 -6.09
CA ARG A 576 -19.93 23.04 -7.32
C ARG A 576 -20.54 23.78 -8.50
N GLY A 577 -19.73 24.54 -9.23
CA GLY A 577 -20.19 25.23 -10.42
C GLY A 577 -20.84 24.27 -11.42
N ALA A 578 -21.89 24.67 -12.09
CA ALA A 578 -22.47 23.91 -13.19
C ALA A 578 -21.37 23.67 -14.23
N GLN A 579 -21.04 22.41 -14.50
CA GLN A 579 -20.18 22.08 -15.64
C GLN A 579 -20.84 22.63 -16.89
N ARG A 580 -20.20 23.64 -17.53
CA ARG A 580 -20.60 24.18 -18.82
C ARG A 580 -20.20 23.25 -19.94
#